data_abf7c425d1d2cbd8889fbb753ba833ae
#
_entry.id   abf7c425d1d2cbd8889fbb753ba833ae
#
_cell.length_a   1.000
_cell.length_b   1.000
_cell.length_c   1.000
_cell.angle_alpha   90.00
_cell.angle_beta   90.00
_cell.angle_gamma   90.00
#
_symmetry.space_group_name_H-M   'P 1'
#
loop_
_entity.id
_entity.type
_entity.pdbx_description
1 polymer ?
#
loop_
_entity_poly.entity_id
_entity_poly.type
_entity_poly.pdbx_seq_one_letter_code
_entity_poly.pdbx_strand_id
1 'polypeptide(L)'
;MMRLSVQDGYFIHPVSGKADVSIEGVITDSGTLSRNYYGSNNKLECWSLDSQYPHPDVPDASQQSVRCIDCPQNVRQSGYKPCKFFTTINVVPDKTNMVCEIRIGGASLFAKAVNKMSLFKYIDYLKRNGESIDTVLTEIYLVHEAVPKMYFKPSRPLAEDEMQTVTRLVE
;
A
#
# COMPACT_ATOMS: atom_id res chain seq x y z
N MET A 1 -7.73 -3.30 -14.05
CA MET A 1 -7.49 -3.55 -12.62
C MET A 1 -8.42 -2.68 -11.80
N MET A 2 -9.09 -3.25 -10.83
CA MET A 2 -10.02 -2.51 -9.97
C MET A 2 -9.28 -1.98 -8.74
N ARG A 3 -9.73 -0.85 -8.20
CA ARG A 3 -9.18 -0.32 -6.95
C ARG A 3 -10.09 -0.66 -5.78
N LEU A 4 -9.54 -1.30 -4.78
CA LEU A 4 -10.19 -1.48 -3.49
C LEU A 4 -9.83 -0.28 -2.61
N SER A 5 -10.80 0.58 -2.38
CA SER A 5 -10.58 1.82 -1.63
C SER A 5 -10.76 1.62 -0.12
N VAL A 6 -10.12 2.48 0.65
CA VAL A 6 -10.34 2.59 2.10
C VAL A 6 -11.06 3.90 2.38
N GLN A 7 -12.24 3.81 2.98
CA GLN A 7 -13.07 4.97 3.34
C GLN A 7 -13.62 4.79 4.76
N ASP A 8 -13.47 5.80 5.59
CA ASP A 8 -13.98 5.80 6.98
C ASP A 8 -13.53 4.59 7.82
N GLY A 9 -12.33 4.05 7.54
CA GLY A 9 -11.79 2.88 8.23
C GLY A 9 -12.32 1.54 7.73
N TYR A 10 -12.91 1.49 6.54
CA TYR A 10 -13.41 0.27 5.90
C TYR A 10 -12.80 0.09 4.50
N PHE A 11 -12.56 -1.17 4.13
CA PHE A 11 -12.34 -1.55 2.75
C PHE A 11 -13.68 -1.53 2.00
N ILE A 12 -13.73 -0.86 0.88
CA ILE A 12 -14.92 -0.78 0.04
C ILE A 12 -14.71 -1.65 -1.20
N HIS A 13 -15.51 -2.70 -1.33
CA HIS A 13 -15.44 -3.61 -2.46
C HIS A 13 -15.83 -2.89 -3.76
N PRO A 14 -15.00 -2.97 -4.83
CA PRO A 14 -15.18 -2.14 -6.02
C PRO A 14 -16.44 -2.45 -6.84
N VAL A 15 -17.00 -3.64 -6.72
CA VAL A 15 -18.21 -4.06 -7.46
C VAL A 15 -19.46 -3.96 -6.61
N SER A 16 -19.44 -4.55 -5.41
CA SER A 16 -20.64 -4.63 -4.54
C SER A 16 -20.84 -3.41 -3.67
N GLY A 17 -19.79 -2.58 -3.45
CA GLY A 17 -19.81 -1.49 -2.49
C GLY A 17 -19.83 -1.94 -1.01
N LYS A 18 -19.68 -3.25 -0.77
CA LYS A 18 -19.64 -3.81 0.60
C LYS A 18 -18.46 -3.23 1.37
N ALA A 19 -18.68 -2.86 2.62
CA ALA A 19 -17.69 -2.34 3.54
C ALA A 19 -17.25 -3.42 4.54
N ASP A 20 -15.95 -3.67 4.65
CA ASP A 20 -15.37 -4.64 5.59
C ASP A 20 -14.17 -4.03 6.32
N VAL A 21 -13.93 -4.44 7.56
CA VAL A 21 -12.77 -4.01 8.35
C VAL A 21 -11.52 -4.85 8.06
N SER A 22 -11.70 -6.01 7.45
CA SER A 22 -10.62 -6.89 6.99
C SER A 22 -10.99 -7.59 5.69
N ILE A 23 -9.98 -7.96 4.96
CA ILE A 23 -10.09 -8.81 3.77
C ILE A 23 -9.03 -9.90 3.84
N GLU A 24 -9.33 -11.06 3.30
CA GLU A 24 -8.33 -12.09 3.01
C GLU A 24 -8.03 -12.11 1.52
N GLY A 25 -6.77 -12.27 1.18
CA GLY A 25 -6.35 -12.33 -0.21
C GLY A 25 -4.88 -12.68 -0.37
N VAL A 26 -4.49 -12.93 -1.59
CA VAL A 26 -3.09 -13.18 -1.97
C VAL A 26 -2.50 -11.88 -2.49
N ILE A 27 -1.42 -11.42 -1.87
CA ILE A 27 -0.67 -10.26 -2.37
C ILE A 27 0.23 -10.76 -3.49
N THR A 28 -0.05 -10.35 -4.70
CA THR A 28 0.68 -10.82 -5.89
C THR A 28 1.86 -9.93 -6.26
N ASP A 29 1.82 -8.69 -5.83
CA ASP A 29 2.89 -7.73 -6.06
C ASP A 29 2.86 -6.62 -5.01
N SER A 30 4.02 -6.10 -4.69
CA SER A 30 4.23 -4.93 -3.86
C SER A 30 5.04 -3.92 -4.66
N GLY A 31 4.43 -2.77 -4.93
CA GLY A 31 5.07 -1.68 -5.67
C GLY A 31 6.23 -1.03 -4.92
N THR A 32 6.92 -0.15 -5.60
CA THR A 32 8.00 0.66 -5.01
C THR A 32 7.44 1.70 -4.04
N LEU A 33 8.27 2.11 -3.09
CA LEU A 33 7.95 3.24 -2.22
C LEU A 33 7.95 4.52 -3.04
N SER A 34 6.81 5.18 -3.11
CA SER A 34 6.58 6.39 -3.88
C SER A 34 6.25 7.57 -2.98
N ARG A 35 6.26 8.78 -3.53
CA ARG A 35 5.90 10.01 -2.83
C ARG A 35 4.97 10.86 -3.67
N ASN A 36 4.07 11.58 -3.00
CA ASN A 36 3.22 12.60 -3.60
C ASN A 36 3.20 13.87 -2.76
N TYR A 37 3.29 15.01 -3.42
CA TYR A 37 3.06 16.32 -2.84
C TYR A 37 1.88 17.00 -3.52
N TYR A 38 0.89 17.36 -2.71
CA TYR A 38 -0.26 18.15 -3.14
C TYR A 38 -0.11 19.57 -2.63
N GLY A 39 -0.18 20.54 -3.53
CA GLY A 39 -0.11 21.95 -3.20
C GLY A 39 -1.35 22.48 -2.49
N SER A 40 -1.37 23.80 -2.23
CA SER A 40 -2.43 24.48 -1.49
C SER A 40 -3.83 24.29 -2.06
N ASN A 41 -3.97 24.02 -3.35
CA ASN A 41 -5.24 23.75 -4.04
C ASN A 41 -5.61 22.26 -4.09
N ASN A 42 -4.97 21.42 -3.25
CA ASN A 42 -5.13 19.98 -3.25
C ASN A 42 -4.87 19.34 -4.63
N LYS A 43 -4.02 19.96 -5.45
CA LYS A 43 -3.58 19.48 -6.74
C LYS A 43 -2.24 18.78 -6.61
N LEU A 44 -2.08 17.63 -7.26
CA LEU A 44 -0.79 16.94 -7.33
C LEU A 44 0.21 17.81 -8.10
N GLU A 45 1.22 18.32 -7.41
CA GLU A 45 2.23 19.22 -7.97
C GLU A 45 3.55 18.51 -8.23
N CYS A 46 3.97 17.63 -7.32
CA CYS A 46 5.22 16.89 -7.44
C CYS A 46 5.03 15.45 -6.99
N TRP A 47 5.65 14.50 -7.69
CA TRP A 47 5.62 13.09 -7.32
C TRP A 47 6.91 12.39 -7.67
N SER A 48 7.16 11.26 -7.02
CA SER A 48 8.31 10.39 -7.23
C SER A 48 7.89 8.94 -7.14
N LEU A 49 8.32 8.13 -8.09
CA LEU A 49 8.04 6.68 -8.08
C LEU A 49 9.11 5.87 -7.34
N ASP A 50 10.29 6.42 -7.13
CA ASP A 50 11.41 5.79 -6.43
C ASP A 50 11.71 6.40 -5.07
N SER A 51 10.97 7.45 -4.70
CA SER A 51 11.18 8.26 -3.49
C SER A 51 12.51 9.01 -3.41
N GLN A 52 13.32 8.99 -4.46
CA GLN A 52 14.64 9.60 -4.51
C GLN A 52 14.68 10.88 -5.35
N TYR A 53 14.03 10.82 -6.52
CA TYR A 53 14.01 11.90 -7.48
C TYR A 53 12.58 12.20 -7.94
N PRO A 54 12.24 13.47 -8.20
CA PRO A 54 10.99 13.80 -8.87
C PRO A 54 10.86 13.07 -10.20
N HIS A 55 9.63 12.66 -10.51
CA HIS A 55 9.35 11.99 -11.79
C HIS A 55 9.65 12.94 -12.96
N PRO A 56 10.19 12.46 -14.09
CA PRO A 56 10.52 13.30 -15.25
C PRO A 56 9.35 14.12 -15.80
N ASP A 57 8.12 13.64 -15.64
CA ASP A 57 6.91 14.34 -16.09
C ASP A 57 6.42 15.44 -15.12
N VAL A 58 7.08 15.63 -13.97
CA VAL A 58 6.77 16.76 -13.08
C VAL A 58 7.18 18.03 -13.79
N PRO A 59 6.25 19.00 -13.99
CA PRO A 59 6.58 20.28 -14.60
C PRO A 59 7.68 21.01 -13.79
N ASP A 60 8.65 21.63 -14.44
CA ASP A 60 9.75 22.33 -13.78
C ASP A 60 9.26 23.37 -12.75
N ALA A 61 8.17 24.07 -13.06
CA ALA A 61 7.55 25.04 -12.16
C ALA A 61 6.94 24.42 -10.90
N SER A 62 6.63 23.12 -10.93
CA SER A 62 6.00 22.37 -9.82
C SER A 62 7.01 21.54 -9.04
N GLN A 63 8.20 21.33 -9.59
CA GLN A 63 9.25 20.56 -8.94
C GLN A 63 9.73 21.26 -7.68
N GLN A 64 9.67 20.58 -6.54
CA GLN A 64 9.96 21.15 -5.23
C GLN A 64 11.44 21.09 -4.85
N SER A 65 12.20 20.17 -5.44
CA SER A 65 13.63 19.97 -5.19
C SER A 65 14.23 19.07 -6.28
N VAL A 66 15.54 19.09 -6.42
CA VAL A 66 16.28 18.16 -7.30
C VAL A 66 16.26 16.74 -6.74
N ARG A 67 16.36 16.59 -5.41
CA ARG A 67 16.30 15.29 -4.71
C ARG A 67 15.26 15.34 -3.63
N CYS A 68 14.51 14.25 -3.50
CA CYS A 68 13.45 14.17 -2.49
C CYS A 68 13.96 14.27 -1.05
N ILE A 69 15.16 13.75 -0.76
CA ILE A 69 15.74 13.82 0.58
C ILE A 69 16.04 15.26 1.05
N ASP A 70 16.37 16.14 0.13
CA ASP A 70 16.68 17.54 0.41
C ASP A 70 15.45 18.46 0.27
N CYS A 71 14.30 17.89 -0.05
CA CYS A 71 13.09 18.65 -0.36
C CYS A 71 12.50 19.32 0.89
N PRO A 72 12.15 20.63 0.82
CA PRO A 72 11.47 21.32 1.91
C PRO A 72 10.14 20.67 2.30
N GLN A 73 9.45 20.04 1.36
CA GLN A 73 8.18 19.36 1.60
C GLN A 73 8.34 18.01 2.31
N ASN A 74 9.57 17.49 2.43
CA ASN A 74 9.90 16.27 3.15
C ASN A 74 10.19 16.51 4.65
N VAL A 75 9.98 17.70 5.15
CA VAL A 75 10.20 18.07 6.55
C VAL A 75 8.86 18.17 7.27
N ARG A 76 8.79 17.64 8.50
CA ARG A 76 7.60 17.78 9.34
C ARG A 76 7.29 19.24 9.62
N GLN A 77 6.05 19.62 9.30
CA GLN A 77 5.51 20.95 9.57
C GLN A 77 4.23 20.77 10.38
N SER A 78 4.16 21.34 11.59
CA SER A 78 2.96 21.23 12.46
C SER A 78 2.44 19.80 12.64
N GLY A 79 3.33 18.82 12.79
CA GLY A 79 2.99 17.43 13.05
C GLY A 79 2.79 16.54 11.82
N TYR A 80 2.84 17.05 10.60
CA TYR A 80 2.74 16.26 9.39
C TYR A 80 3.80 16.65 8.34
N LYS A 81 4.07 15.73 7.42
CA LYS A 81 4.91 16.01 6.23
C LYS A 81 3.99 16.36 5.07
N PRO A 82 4.20 17.50 4.38
CA PRO A 82 3.45 17.84 3.18
C PRO A 82 3.61 16.80 2.05
N CYS A 83 4.84 16.33 1.82
CA CYS A 83 5.12 15.25 0.89
C CYS A 83 4.95 13.88 1.59
N LYS A 84 4.05 13.05 1.09
CA LYS A 84 3.65 11.80 1.74
C LYS A 84 4.12 10.58 0.99
N PHE A 85 4.63 9.60 1.73
CA PHE A 85 4.92 8.27 1.22
C PHE A 85 3.66 7.46 0.97
N PHE A 86 3.73 6.63 -0.05
CA PHE A 86 2.77 5.56 -0.27
C PHE A 86 3.42 4.42 -1.08
N THR A 87 2.77 3.27 -1.07
CA THR A 87 2.99 2.19 -2.03
C THR A 87 1.65 1.62 -2.45
N THR A 88 1.64 0.84 -3.50
CA THR A 88 0.48 0.05 -3.92
C THR A 88 0.80 -1.43 -3.82
N ILE A 89 -0.19 -2.23 -3.49
CA ILE A 89 -0.13 -3.69 -3.58
C ILE A 89 -1.23 -4.17 -4.50
N ASN A 90 -0.95 -5.25 -5.22
CA ASN A 90 -1.96 -5.97 -5.98
C ASN A 90 -2.40 -7.18 -5.17
N VAL A 91 -3.69 -7.35 -5.02
CA VAL A 91 -4.30 -8.41 -4.21
C VAL A 91 -5.36 -9.14 -5.02
N VAL A 92 -5.33 -10.46 -4.96
CA VAL A 92 -6.45 -11.30 -5.37
C VAL A 92 -7.25 -11.65 -4.11
N PRO A 93 -8.41 -11.02 -3.88
CA PRO A 93 -9.24 -11.34 -2.73
C PRO A 93 -9.68 -12.80 -2.76
N ASP A 94 -9.74 -13.42 -1.59
CA ASP A 94 -10.11 -14.85 -1.47
C ASP A 94 -11.44 -15.13 -2.15
N LYS A 95 -11.52 -16.27 -2.82
CA LYS A 95 -12.71 -16.74 -3.57
C LYS A 95 -13.18 -15.79 -4.69
N THR A 96 -12.26 -14.98 -5.22
CA THR A 96 -12.54 -14.14 -6.39
C THR A 96 -11.55 -14.44 -7.51
N ASN A 97 -11.90 -14.01 -8.73
CA ASN A 97 -11.03 -14.03 -9.89
C ASN A 97 -10.65 -12.60 -10.31
N MET A 98 -10.52 -11.70 -9.35
CA MET A 98 -10.20 -10.29 -9.59
C MET A 98 -8.84 -9.94 -9.02
N VAL A 99 -8.10 -9.09 -9.73
CA VAL A 99 -6.93 -8.42 -9.18
C VAL A 99 -7.35 -7.01 -8.77
N CYS A 100 -7.18 -6.69 -7.50
CA CYS A 100 -7.46 -5.38 -6.93
C CYS A 100 -6.18 -4.66 -6.53
N GLU A 101 -6.10 -3.38 -6.83
CA GLU A 101 -5.04 -2.50 -6.30
C GLU A 101 -5.49 -1.91 -4.97
N ILE A 102 -4.61 -1.94 -3.97
CA ILE A 102 -4.76 -1.26 -2.70
C ILE A 102 -3.61 -0.27 -2.53
N ARG A 103 -3.94 0.99 -2.26
CA ARG A 103 -2.94 2.01 -1.92
C ARG A 103 -2.73 2.06 -0.41
N ILE A 104 -1.47 2.03 0.01
CA ILE A 104 -1.05 2.02 1.41
C ILE A 104 -0.27 3.30 1.69
N GLY A 105 -0.78 4.13 2.59
CA GLY A 105 -0.14 5.37 3.00
C GLY A 105 0.98 5.19 4.03
N GLY A 106 1.77 6.23 4.23
CA GLY A 106 2.95 6.21 5.09
C GLY A 106 2.67 5.81 6.54
N ALA A 107 1.53 6.19 7.10
CA ALA A 107 1.12 5.80 8.45
C ALA A 107 1.04 4.27 8.63
N SER A 108 0.63 3.54 7.59
CA SER A 108 0.56 2.07 7.59
C SER A 108 1.89 1.42 7.21
N LEU A 109 2.72 2.09 6.40
CA LEU A 109 4.01 1.56 5.97
C LEU A 109 5.05 1.54 7.09
N PHE A 110 5.05 2.57 7.93
CA PHE A 110 6.05 2.80 8.97
C PHE A 110 5.51 2.65 10.39
N ALA A 111 4.32 2.07 10.55
CA ALA A 111 3.73 1.85 11.86
C ALA A 111 4.62 0.95 12.72
N LYS A 112 4.93 1.41 13.93
CA LYS A 112 5.68 0.66 14.94
C LYS A 112 4.71 0.20 16.02
N ALA A 113 4.02 -0.90 15.79
CA ALA A 113 3.11 -1.47 16.76
C ALA A 113 3.67 -2.79 17.31
N VAL A 114 3.42 -3.05 18.59
CA VAL A 114 3.70 -4.34 19.22
C VAL A 114 2.61 -5.32 18.76
N ASN A 115 3.01 -6.53 18.38
CA ASN A 115 2.09 -7.61 17.96
C ASN A 115 1.29 -7.35 16.67
N LYS A 116 1.67 -6.33 15.88
CA LYS A 116 1.07 -6.04 14.58
C LYS A 116 2.16 -5.79 13.56
N MET A 117 1.93 -6.16 12.30
CA MET A 117 2.91 -6.00 11.23
C MET A 117 2.41 -5.02 10.17
N SER A 118 3.17 -3.93 9.96
CA SER A 118 3.09 -3.12 8.75
C SER A 118 3.51 -3.93 7.53
N LEU A 119 3.27 -3.43 6.32
CA LEU A 119 3.59 -4.18 5.09
C LEU A 119 5.05 -4.65 5.04
N PHE A 120 6.00 -3.76 5.24
CA PHE A 120 7.42 -4.11 5.13
C PHE A 120 7.89 -5.05 6.23
N LYS A 121 7.38 -4.89 7.45
CA LYS A 121 7.63 -5.82 8.55
C LYS A 121 7.04 -7.20 8.25
N TYR A 122 5.87 -7.27 7.63
CA TYR A 122 5.22 -8.50 7.23
C TYR A 122 5.99 -9.24 6.11
N ILE A 123 6.41 -8.51 5.07
CA ILE A 123 7.24 -9.07 4.00
C ILE A 123 8.53 -9.67 4.56
N ASP A 124 9.21 -8.95 5.45
CA ASP A 124 10.43 -9.42 6.10
C ASP A 124 10.18 -10.65 7.00
N TYR A 125 9.08 -10.63 7.75
CA TYR A 125 8.66 -11.79 8.54
C TYR A 125 8.44 -13.04 7.68
N LEU A 126 7.75 -12.93 6.55
CA LEU A 126 7.54 -14.05 5.63
C LEU A 126 8.86 -14.58 5.09
N LYS A 127 9.75 -13.71 4.64
CA LYS A 127 11.08 -14.10 4.14
C LYS A 127 11.90 -14.89 5.18
N ARG A 128 11.88 -14.47 6.43
CA ARG A 128 12.55 -15.17 7.53
C ARG A 128 11.97 -16.57 7.80
N ASN A 129 10.72 -16.79 7.46
CA ASN A 129 10.03 -18.08 7.59
C ASN A 129 10.04 -18.90 6.30
N GLY A 130 10.83 -18.51 5.29
CA GLY A 130 10.93 -19.21 4.01
C GLY A 130 9.70 -19.06 3.11
N GLU A 131 8.86 -18.06 3.36
CA GLU A 131 7.64 -17.76 2.63
C GLU A 131 7.77 -16.46 1.83
N SER A 132 6.83 -16.21 0.93
CA SER A 132 6.69 -14.93 0.21
C SER A 132 5.23 -14.49 0.19
N ILE A 133 4.99 -13.22 -0.15
CA ILE A 133 3.65 -12.64 -0.12
C ILE A 133 2.66 -13.31 -1.08
N ASP A 134 3.16 -13.93 -2.14
CA ASP A 134 2.39 -14.61 -3.19
C ASP A 134 2.15 -16.10 -2.92
N THR A 135 2.71 -16.65 -1.85
CA THR A 135 2.55 -18.06 -1.45
C THR A 135 1.65 -18.25 -0.22
N VAL A 136 1.16 -17.17 0.34
CA VAL A 136 0.39 -17.16 1.58
C VAL A 136 -0.93 -16.40 1.40
N LEU A 137 -2.02 -16.96 1.89
CA LEU A 137 -3.25 -16.20 2.08
C LEU A 137 -3.03 -15.24 3.25
N THR A 138 -3.19 -13.96 3.00
CA THR A 138 -2.94 -12.89 3.97
C THR A 138 -4.25 -12.27 4.43
N GLU A 139 -4.41 -12.08 5.72
CA GLU A 139 -5.43 -11.18 6.25
C GLU A 139 -4.87 -9.76 6.31
N ILE A 140 -5.54 -8.85 5.63
CA ILE A 140 -5.27 -7.42 5.62
C ILE A 140 -6.38 -6.75 6.41
N TYR A 141 -6.05 -6.07 7.50
CA TYR A 141 -7.04 -5.51 8.40
C TYR A 141 -6.74 -4.07 8.80
N LEU A 142 -7.81 -3.33 9.05
CA LEU A 142 -7.75 -1.94 9.48
C LEU A 142 -7.96 -1.83 10.99
N VAL A 143 -7.13 -1.04 11.63
CA VAL A 143 -7.30 -0.65 13.03
C VAL A 143 -7.83 0.78 13.08
N HIS A 144 -8.95 0.97 13.77
CA HIS A 144 -9.58 2.27 13.94
C HIS A 144 -8.80 3.10 14.95
N GLU A 145 -8.03 4.02 14.44
CA GLU A 145 -7.33 5.07 15.17
C GLU A 145 -7.73 6.43 14.56
N ALA A 146 -7.19 7.55 15.06
CA ALA A 146 -7.41 8.87 14.45
C ALA A 146 -7.08 8.89 12.96
N VAL A 147 -6.00 8.20 12.58
CA VAL A 147 -5.71 7.83 11.19
C VAL A 147 -5.78 6.30 11.11
N PRO A 148 -6.71 5.71 10.32
CA PRO A 148 -6.80 4.27 10.17
C PRO A 148 -5.49 3.69 9.67
N LYS A 149 -5.01 2.62 10.31
CA LYS A 149 -3.78 1.93 9.93
C LYS A 149 -4.08 0.53 9.45
N MET A 150 -3.37 0.14 8.41
CA MET A 150 -3.48 -1.16 7.78
C MET A 150 -2.37 -2.07 8.28
N TYR A 151 -2.74 -3.27 8.69
CA TYR A 151 -1.82 -4.30 9.17
C TYR A 151 -2.05 -5.61 8.44
N PHE A 152 -1.06 -6.49 8.52
CA PHE A 152 -0.98 -7.74 7.76
C PHE A 152 -0.65 -8.89 8.68
N LYS A 153 -1.30 -10.02 8.49
CA LYS A 153 -0.93 -11.28 9.14
C LYS A 153 -1.20 -12.47 8.23
N PRO A 154 -0.40 -13.56 8.34
CA PRO A 154 -0.65 -14.74 7.55
C PRO A 154 -1.91 -15.46 8.06
N SER A 155 -2.77 -15.91 7.15
CA SER A 155 -3.89 -16.81 7.48
C SER A 155 -3.48 -18.26 7.32
N ARG A 156 -2.96 -18.64 6.16
CA ARG A 156 -2.47 -19.97 5.85
C ARG A 156 -1.60 -19.99 4.59
N PRO A 157 -0.75 -20.98 4.39
CA PRO A 157 -0.09 -21.21 3.10
C PRO A 157 -1.12 -21.53 2.02
N LEU A 158 -0.81 -21.18 0.77
CA LEU A 158 -1.62 -21.57 -0.38
C LEU A 158 -1.32 -23.02 -0.78
N ALA A 159 -2.35 -23.72 -1.25
CA ALA A 159 -2.19 -24.98 -1.95
C ALA A 159 -1.64 -24.73 -3.37
N GLU A 160 -1.07 -25.78 -4.00
CA GLU A 160 -0.44 -25.65 -5.32
C GLU A 160 -1.43 -25.20 -6.40
N ASP A 161 -2.65 -25.71 -6.39
CA ASP A 161 -3.72 -25.33 -7.31
C ASP A 161 -4.17 -23.87 -7.12
N GLU A 162 -4.19 -23.39 -5.90
CA GLU A 162 -4.46 -21.97 -5.60
C GLU A 162 -3.35 -21.07 -6.15
N MET A 163 -2.08 -21.42 -5.94
CA MET A 163 -0.93 -20.69 -6.50
C MET A 163 -1.00 -20.63 -8.03
N GLN A 164 -1.30 -21.74 -8.69
CA GLN A 164 -1.47 -21.78 -10.14
C GLN A 164 -2.61 -20.87 -10.62
N THR A 165 -3.72 -20.85 -9.90
CA THR A 165 -4.87 -19.99 -10.21
C THR A 165 -4.50 -18.53 -10.09
N VAL A 166 -3.84 -18.13 -9.01
CA VAL A 166 -3.37 -16.76 -8.81
C VAL A 166 -2.38 -16.34 -9.89
N THR A 167 -1.42 -17.19 -10.21
CA THR A 167 -0.44 -16.92 -11.29
C THR A 167 -1.11 -16.60 -12.62
N ARG A 168 -2.13 -17.38 -13.01
CA ARG A 168 -2.89 -17.14 -14.26
C ARG A 168 -3.67 -15.81 -14.26
N LEU A 169 -4.05 -15.31 -13.10
CA LEU A 169 -4.79 -14.05 -13.00
C LEU A 169 -3.90 -12.81 -13.17
N VAL A 170 -2.60 -12.95 -12.93
CA VAL A 170 -1.64 -11.84 -12.96
C VAL A 170 -0.76 -11.84 -14.22
N GLU A 171 -0.76 -12.90 -15.00
CA GLU A 171 -0.13 -12.98 -16.33
C GLU A 171 -0.96 -12.23 -17.39
#